data_4ba09e03bc1ed95e3b66995456adb050
#
_entry.id   4ba09e03bc1ed95e3b66995456adb050
#
_cell.length_a   1.000
_cell.length_b   1.000
_cell.length_c   1.000
_cell.angle_alpha   90.00
_cell.angle_beta   90.00
_cell.angle_gamma   90.00
#
_symmetry.space_group_name_H-M   'P 1'
#
loop_
_entity.id
_entity.type
_entity.pdbx_description
1 polymer ?
#
loop_
_entity_poly.entity_id
_entity_poly.type
_entity_poly.pdbx_seq_one_letter_code
_entity_poly.pdbx_strand_id
1 'polypeptide(L)'
;MSSTKDVADHHLKAFLAGDLDETLKDYAEGSVFISPNGIAHGRDEIHAVFNRLFAGLFAPGTYTFTVDMEHCEGDVAYTLWLAECADAGIVLGTDTVVIRDGAIMTQTVALKLAPKG
;
A
#
# COMPACT_ATOMS: atom_id res chain seq x y z
N MET A 1 -14.38 16.81 -5.13
CA MET A 1 -13.71 15.63 -5.74
C MET A 1 -12.32 15.48 -5.19
N SER A 2 -11.96 14.28 -4.81
CA SER A 2 -10.62 14.00 -4.33
C SER A 2 -9.64 13.94 -5.49
N SER A 3 -8.49 14.59 -5.37
CA SER A 3 -7.41 14.50 -6.35
C SER A 3 -6.68 13.16 -6.19
N THR A 4 -5.84 12.83 -7.17
CA THR A 4 -4.95 11.68 -7.10
C THR A 4 -4.10 11.73 -5.83
N LYS A 5 -3.52 12.89 -5.53
CA LYS A 5 -2.70 13.07 -4.33
C LYS A 5 -3.52 12.90 -3.05
N ASP A 6 -4.75 13.41 -3.01
CA ASP A 6 -5.60 13.28 -1.82
C ASP A 6 -5.89 11.81 -1.49
N VAL A 7 -6.20 11.00 -2.49
CA VAL A 7 -6.48 9.58 -2.31
C VAL A 7 -5.19 8.85 -1.89
N ALA A 8 -4.07 9.15 -2.54
CA ALA A 8 -2.78 8.55 -2.20
C ALA A 8 -2.36 8.89 -0.77
N ASP A 9 -2.55 10.14 -0.33
CA ASP A 9 -2.22 10.58 1.03
C ASP A 9 -3.13 9.88 2.05
N HIS A 10 -4.42 9.77 1.77
CA HIS A 10 -5.36 9.06 2.64
C HIS A 10 -4.97 7.59 2.78
N HIS A 11 -4.63 6.94 1.67
CA HIS A 11 -4.23 5.53 1.67
C HIS A 11 -2.99 5.32 2.55
N LEU A 12 -1.96 6.15 2.39
CA LEU A 12 -0.74 6.03 3.18
C LEU A 12 -1.04 6.23 4.67
N LYS A 13 -1.83 7.25 4.99
CA LYS A 13 -2.20 7.54 6.38
C LYS A 13 -2.96 6.37 7.02
N ALA A 14 -3.94 5.82 6.31
CA ALA A 14 -4.72 4.69 6.80
C ALA A 14 -3.84 3.44 6.98
N PHE A 15 -2.95 3.18 6.04
CA PHE A 15 -2.01 2.07 6.11
C PHE A 15 -1.09 2.21 7.34
N LEU A 16 -0.49 3.36 7.52
CA LEU A 16 0.43 3.59 8.64
C LEU A 16 -0.28 3.52 10.00
N ALA A 17 -1.57 3.84 10.04
CA ALA A 17 -2.37 3.69 11.25
C ALA A 17 -2.80 2.25 11.51
N GLY A 18 -2.60 1.35 10.55
CA GLY A 18 -3.07 -0.03 10.66
C GLY A 18 -4.59 -0.12 10.65
N ASP A 19 -5.27 0.85 10.05
CA ASP A 19 -6.72 0.93 10.04
C ASP A 19 -7.26 0.23 8.80
N LEU A 20 -7.67 -1.03 8.98
CA LEU A 20 -8.12 -1.87 7.86
C LEU A 20 -9.36 -1.31 7.19
N ASP A 21 -10.35 -0.90 7.97
CA ASP A 21 -11.60 -0.36 7.43
C ASP A 21 -11.34 0.91 6.61
N GLU A 22 -10.52 1.80 7.13
CA GLU A 22 -10.20 3.06 6.46
C GLU A 22 -9.37 2.80 5.20
N THR A 23 -8.44 1.85 5.25
CA THR A 23 -7.64 1.45 4.09
C THR A 23 -8.54 0.95 2.96
N LEU A 24 -9.52 0.13 3.27
CA LEU A 24 -10.41 -0.45 2.26
C LEU A 24 -11.37 0.57 1.62
N LYS A 25 -11.58 1.71 2.23
CA LYS A 25 -12.42 2.77 1.64
C LYS A 25 -11.85 3.32 0.33
N ASP A 26 -10.54 3.18 0.11
CA ASP A 26 -9.90 3.69 -1.10
C ASP A 26 -10.07 2.77 -2.30
N TYR A 27 -10.63 1.58 -2.12
CA TYR A 27 -10.78 0.58 -3.18
C TYR A 27 -12.24 0.41 -3.60
N ALA A 28 -12.44 -0.04 -4.83
CA ALA A 28 -13.75 -0.33 -5.41
C ALA A 28 -13.86 -1.82 -5.75
N GLU A 29 -15.06 -2.25 -6.15
CA GLU A 29 -15.31 -3.66 -6.50
C GLU A 29 -14.42 -4.16 -7.64
N GLY A 30 -14.08 -3.29 -8.60
CA GLY A 30 -13.24 -3.65 -9.74
C GLY A 30 -11.76 -3.46 -9.53
N SER A 31 -11.33 -3.12 -8.30
CA SER A 31 -9.91 -2.84 -8.04
C SER A 31 -9.05 -4.09 -8.12
N VAL A 32 -7.79 -3.91 -8.53
CA VAL A 32 -6.80 -4.98 -8.66
C VAL A 32 -5.54 -4.59 -7.91
N PHE A 33 -5.03 -5.51 -7.11
CA PHE A 33 -3.79 -5.32 -6.34
C PHE A 33 -2.80 -6.40 -6.78
N ILE A 34 -1.65 -5.98 -7.29
CA ILE A 34 -0.62 -6.88 -7.83
C ILE A 34 0.64 -6.74 -6.98
N SER A 35 1.15 -7.85 -6.49
CA SER A 35 2.37 -7.89 -5.69
C SER A 35 3.20 -9.12 -6.04
N PRO A 36 4.40 -9.26 -5.49
CA PRO A 36 5.19 -10.49 -5.70
C PRO A 36 4.47 -11.77 -5.28
N ASN A 37 3.47 -11.68 -4.42
CA ASN A 37 2.72 -12.84 -3.92
C ASN A 37 1.51 -13.20 -4.80
N GLY A 38 1.21 -12.39 -5.82
CA GLY A 38 0.12 -12.68 -6.74
C GLY A 38 -0.80 -11.50 -6.96
N ILE A 39 -2.01 -11.80 -7.39
CA ILE A 39 -3.00 -10.81 -7.79
C ILE A 39 -4.25 -10.97 -6.92
N ALA A 40 -4.71 -9.86 -6.31
CA ALA A 40 -5.97 -9.80 -5.60
C ALA A 40 -6.98 -9.01 -6.42
N HIS A 41 -8.15 -9.59 -6.64
CA HIS A 41 -9.24 -8.98 -7.41
C HIS A 41 -10.37 -8.58 -6.48
N GLY A 42 -10.73 -7.29 -6.50
CA GLY A 42 -11.87 -6.80 -5.76
C GLY A 42 -11.59 -6.57 -4.27
N ARG A 43 -12.55 -5.91 -3.62
CA ARG A 43 -12.36 -5.47 -2.23
C ARG A 43 -12.17 -6.64 -1.25
N ASP A 44 -12.86 -7.75 -1.44
CA ASP A 44 -12.76 -8.87 -0.50
C ASP A 44 -11.36 -9.50 -0.51
N GLU A 45 -10.79 -9.70 -1.70
CA GLU A 45 -9.43 -10.25 -1.80
C GLU A 45 -8.39 -9.24 -1.33
N ILE A 46 -8.58 -7.97 -1.65
CA ILE A 46 -7.68 -6.90 -1.18
C ILE A 46 -7.76 -6.77 0.34
N HIS A 47 -8.95 -6.90 0.92
CA HIS A 47 -9.14 -6.94 2.37
C HIS A 47 -8.27 -8.05 2.99
N ALA A 48 -8.28 -9.23 2.39
CA ALA A 48 -7.48 -10.35 2.89
C ALA A 48 -5.97 -10.04 2.85
N VAL A 49 -5.50 -9.35 1.81
CA VAL A 49 -4.09 -8.93 1.71
C VAL A 49 -3.71 -8.01 2.87
N PHE A 50 -4.47 -6.94 3.09
CA PHE A 50 -4.14 -5.99 4.16
C PHE A 50 -4.35 -6.59 5.55
N ASN A 51 -5.34 -7.46 5.70
CA ASN A 51 -5.53 -8.17 6.98
C ASN A 51 -4.27 -8.96 7.36
N ARG A 52 -3.68 -9.66 6.38
CA ARG A 52 -2.43 -10.40 6.62
C ARG A 52 -1.25 -9.47 6.91
N LEU A 53 -1.15 -8.36 6.16
CA LEU A 53 -0.06 -7.40 6.37
C LEU A 53 -0.12 -6.79 7.77
N PHE A 54 -1.31 -6.41 8.23
CA PHE A 54 -1.49 -5.81 9.55
C PHE A 54 -1.37 -6.82 10.69
N ALA A 55 -1.51 -8.10 10.40
CA ALA A 55 -1.30 -9.18 11.38
C ALA A 55 0.15 -9.69 11.38
N GLY A 56 0.97 -9.26 10.42
CA GLY A 56 2.33 -9.77 10.24
C GLY A 56 3.36 -8.67 10.02
N LEU A 57 3.87 -8.59 8.80
CA LEU A 57 5.01 -7.73 8.43
C LEU A 57 4.81 -6.26 8.85
N PHE A 58 3.62 -5.74 8.67
CA PHE A 58 3.28 -4.35 9.00
C PHE A 58 2.31 -4.25 10.18
N ALA A 59 2.48 -5.11 11.19
CA ALA A 59 1.69 -5.01 12.40
C ALA A 59 1.92 -3.64 13.06
N PRO A 60 0.85 -2.92 13.44
CA PRO A 60 1.00 -1.56 13.98
C PRO A 60 1.97 -1.50 15.14
N GLY A 61 2.86 -0.50 15.13
CA GLY A 61 3.83 -0.29 16.17
C GLY A 61 5.09 -1.17 16.11
N THR A 62 5.19 -2.07 15.12
CA THR A 62 6.32 -3.01 15.03
C THR A 62 7.33 -2.64 13.95
N TYR A 63 7.10 -1.57 13.23
CA TYR A 63 7.97 -1.19 12.11
C TYR A 63 8.13 0.32 12.02
N THR A 64 9.16 0.74 11.29
CA THR A 64 9.33 2.12 10.84
C THR A 64 9.22 2.16 9.33
N PHE A 65 8.65 3.22 8.78
CA PHE A 65 8.40 3.37 7.36
C PHE A 65 8.89 4.74 6.90
N THR A 66 9.68 4.76 5.84
CA THR A 66 10.23 6.01 5.31
C THR A 66 9.85 6.14 3.84
N VAL A 67 9.19 7.23 3.50
CA VAL A 67 8.94 7.59 2.10
C VAL A 67 10.16 8.34 1.59
N ASP A 68 10.82 7.77 0.60
CA ASP A 68 12.00 8.37 -0.01
C ASP A 68 11.62 9.34 -1.13
N MET A 69 10.58 9.00 -1.89
CA MET A 69 10.17 9.79 -3.05
C MET A 69 8.70 9.52 -3.37
N GLU A 70 7.97 10.57 -3.73
CA GLU A 70 6.60 10.44 -4.20
C GLU A 70 6.41 11.34 -5.43
N HIS A 71 5.79 10.78 -6.46
CA HIS A 71 5.43 11.51 -7.67
C HIS A 71 3.98 11.24 -8.03
N CYS A 72 3.25 12.29 -8.37
CA CYS A 72 1.89 12.19 -8.88
C CYS A 72 1.83 12.81 -10.28
N GLU A 73 1.27 12.08 -11.22
CA GLU A 73 1.05 12.55 -12.59
C GLU A 73 -0.28 12.04 -13.09
N GLY A 74 -1.20 12.95 -13.39
CA GLY A 74 -2.56 12.58 -13.82
C GLY A 74 -3.23 11.68 -12.78
N ASP A 75 -3.61 10.48 -13.19
CA ASP A 75 -4.29 9.50 -12.37
C ASP A 75 -3.32 8.59 -11.59
N VAL A 76 -2.02 8.81 -11.71
CA VAL A 76 -1.01 7.89 -11.19
C VAL A 76 -0.25 8.52 -10.03
N ALA A 77 -0.09 7.78 -8.93
CA ALA A 77 0.82 8.14 -7.85
C ALA A 77 1.85 7.02 -7.69
N TYR A 78 3.11 7.41 -7.59
CA TYR A 78 4.26 6.53 -7.43
C TYR A 78 4.98 6.86 -6.13
N THR A 79 5.26 5.84 -5.33
CA THR A 79 5.96 6.00 -4.07
C THR A 79 7.15 5.07 -4.00
N LEU A 80 8.33 5.61 -3.72
CA LEU A 80 9.53 4.86 -3.41
C LEU A 80 9.73 4.92 -1.90
N TRP A 81 9.87 3.77 -1.25
CA TRP A 81 9.91 3.71 0.21
C TRP A 81 10.84 2.62 0.71
N LEU A 82 11.12 2.67 2.00
CA LEU A 82 11.85 1.63 2.71
C LEU A 82 11.27 1.47 4.10
N ALA A 83 11.54 0.35 4.73
CA ALA A 83 10.99 0.07 6.07
C ALA A 83 11.93 -0.84 6.86
N GLU A 84 11.86 -0.72 8.19
CA GLU A 84 12.49 -1.65 9.11
C GLU A 84 11.38 -2.36 9.87
N CYS A 85 11.27 -3.67 9.68
CA CYS A 85 10.28 -4.50 10.34
C CYS A 85 10.94 -5.39 11.39
N ALA A 86 10.13 -6.12 12.18
CA ALA A 86 10.66 -6.91 13.29
C ALA A 86 11.69 -7.96 12.83
N ASP A 87 11.39 -8.68 11.74
CA ASP A 87 12.22 -9.80 11.28
C ASP A 87 12.99 -9.53 10.00
N ALA A 88 12.76 -8.39 9.36
CA ALA A 88 13.41 -8.09 8.08
C ALA A 88 13.44 -6.60 7.83
N GLY A 89 14.44 -6.13 7.10
CA GLY A 89 14.44 -4.81 6.51
C GLY A 89 13.83 -4.87 5.12
N ILE A 90 13.15 -3.82 4.70
CA ILE A 90 12.74 -3.64 3.31
C ILE A 90 13.64 -2.55 2.75
N VAL A 91 14.64 -2.98 1.97
CA VAL A 91 15.68 -2.09 1.46
C VAL A 91 15.23 -1.29 0.26
N LEU A 92 14.16 -1.74 -0.40
CA LEU A 92 13.54 -1.06 -1.52
C LEU A 92 12.08 -1.49 -1.61
N GLY A 93 11.19 -0.53 -1.61
CA GLY A 93 9.78 -0.78 -1.88
C GLY A 93 9.26 0.24 -2.87
N THR A 94 8.35 -0.17 -3.74
CA THR A 94 7.67 0.73 -4.66
C THR A 94 6.19 0.41 -4.68
N ASP A 95 5.37 1.47 -4.72
CA ASP A 95 3.94 1.36 -4.96
C ASP A 95 3.58 2.25 -6.13
N THR A 96 2.79 1.72 -7.05
CA THR A 96 2.16 2.54 -8.08
C THR A 96 0.65 2.33 -7.98
N VAL A 97 -0.08 3.43 -7.85
CA VAL A 97 -1.54 3.39 -7.80
C VAL A 97 -2.11 4.19 -8.95
N VAL A 98 -3.14 3.64 -9.60
CA VAL A 98 -3.93 4.33 -10.61
C VAL A 98 -5.28 4.64 -9.98
N ILE A 99 -5.59 5.93 -9.89
CA ILE A 99 -6.76 6.42 -9.16
C ILE A 99 -7.75 7.02 -10.15
N ARG A 100 -9.01 6.58 -10.10
CA ARG A 100 -10.10 7.09 -10.92
C ARG A 100 -11.36 7.19 -10.08
N ASP A 101 -12.07 8.28 -10.27
CA ASP A 101 -13.34 8.53 -9.56
C ASP A 101 -13.18 8.38 -8.05
N GLY A 102 -12.05 8.85 -7.52
CA GLY A 102 -11.77 8.83 -6.10
C GLY A 102 -11.37 7.48 -5.52
N ALA A 103 -11.12 6.47 -6.37
CA ALA A 103 -10.75 5.13 -5.90
C ALA A 103 -9.47 4.62 -6.56
N ILE A 104 -8.73 3.81 -5.82
CA ILE A 104 -7.57 3.09 -6.35
C ILE A 104 -8.09 1.93 -7.18
N MET A 105 -7.97 2.01 -8.49
CA MET A 105 -8.43 0.96 -9.39
C MET A 105 -7.36 -0.10 -9.62
N THR A 106 -6.10 0.31 -9.66
CA THR A 106 -4.97 -0.63 -9.80
C THR A 106 -3.87 -0.18 -8.85
N GLN A 107 -3.32 -1.13 -8.14
CA GLN A 107 -2.12 -0.91 -7.33
C GLN A 107 -1.12 -2.01 -7.61
N THR A 108 0.13 -1.62 -7.83
CA THR A 108 1.23 -2.58 -7.93
C THR A 108 2.24 -2.30 -6.83
N VAL A 109 2.77 -3.36 -6.25
CA VAL A 109 3.76 -3.28 -5.18
C VAL A 109 4.92 -4.18 -5.53
N ALA A 110 6.14 -3.67 -5.42
CA ALA A 110 7.35 -4.47 -5.45
C ALA A 110 8.18 -4.13 -4.23
N LEU A 111 8.82 -5.13 -3.64
CA LEU A 111 9.70 -4.89 -2.50
C LEU A 111 10.82 -5.91 -2.47
N LYS A 112 11.93 -5.51 -1.87
CA LYS A 112 13.09 -6.37 -1.64
C LYS A 112 13.35 -6.45 -0.14
N LEU A 113 13.28 -7.67 0.39
CA LEU A 113 13.54 -7.94 1.80
C LEU A 113 15.02 -8.25 2.01
N ALA A 114 15.54 -7.79 3.14
CA ALA A 114 16.86 -8.17 3.63
C ALA A 114 16.66 -8.77 5.02
N PRO A 115 16.98 -10.05 5.23
CA PRO A 115 16.80 -10.67 6.54
C PRO A 115 17.66 -10.00 7.58
N LYS A 116 17.13 -9.89 8.80
CA LYS A 116 17.91 -9.49 9.97
C LYS A 116 18.58 -10.73 10.54
N GLY A 117 19.89 -10.67 10.63
CA GLY A 117 20.62 -11.82 11.08
C GLY A 117 21.42 -11.64 12.29
#